data_90667470243c91f9c1ec4899ba048661
#
_entry.id   90667470243c91f9c1ec4899ba048661
#
_cell.length_a   1.000
_cell.length_b   1.000
_cell.length_c   1.000
_cell.angle_alpha   90.00
_cell.angle_beta   90.00
_cell.angle_gamma   90.00
#
_symmetry.space_group_name_H-M   'P 1'
#
loop_
_entity.id
_entity.type
_entity.pdbx_description
1 polymer ?
#
loop_
_entity_poly.entity_id
_entity_poly.type
_entity_poly.pdbx_seq_one_letter_code
_entity_poly.pdbx_strand_id
1 'polypeptide(L)'
;IIIIKFFRLNISFIKREISGYPKSVQKFENEFARYIGKKFGLTFCNGTSSIEAALFALKLSENDEVLVPSSTFHATIGPILNLNLKPIFIEINPQTLTIDCMDLEKKITNNSKALLIVHPWGNPCNMDKILEIIKINNLKLIEDCSHAHGATYDNKKIGSFGDISCFSLQGGKS
;
A
#
# COMPACT_ATOMS: atom_id res chain seq x y z
N ILE A 1 0.87 -7.37 4.79
CA ILE A 1 2.27 -6.97 4.94
C ILE A 1 2.31 -5.47 5.16
N ILE A 2 3.02 -5.02 6.16
CA ILE A 2 3.14 -3.61 6.56
C ILE A 2 4.62 -3.25 6.53
N ILE A 3 4.93 -2.05 6.09
CA ILE A 3 6.29 -1.63 5.87
C ILE A 3 6.62 -0.30 6.51
N ILE A 4 7.76 -0.26 7.19
CA ILE A 4 8.15 0.86 8.03
C ILE A 4 9.63 1.16 7.93
N LYS A 5 9.97 2.46 7.83
CA LYS A 5 11.33 2.96 7.87
C LYS A 5 11.81 3.26 9.30
N PHE A 6 13.04 2.97 9.54
CA PHE A 6 13.91 3.17 10.69
C PHE A 6 13.71 4.46 11.52
N PHE A 7 13.31 4.29 12.78
CA PHE A 7 13.55 5.34 13.81
C PHE A 7 14.25 4.82 15.08
N ARG A 8 14.74 3.57 15.10
CA ARG A 8 15.44 2.99 16.27
C ARG A 8 16.84 2.46 15.98
N LEU A 9 17.54 3.01 15.00
CA LEU A 9 18.97 2.71 14.77
C LEU A 9 19.81 2.90 16.05
N ASN A 10 19.53 3.95 16.82
CA ASN A 10 20.27 4.24 18.05
C ASN A 10 20.09 3.17 19.14
N ILE A 11 18.88 2.63 19.30
CA ILE A 11 18.64 1.60 20.34
C ILE A 11 19.21 0.25 19.92
N SER A 12 19.08 -0.14 18.67
CA SER A 12 19.67 -1.37 18.14
C SER A 12 21.20 -1.30 18.14
N PHE A 13 21.78 -0.12 17.86
CA PHE A 13 23.22 0.11 17.93
C PHE A 13 23.74 -0.04 19.37
N ILE A 14 23.06 0.61 20.35
CA ILE A 14 23.39 0.50 21.77
C ILE A 14 23.27 -0.95 22.27
N LYS A 15 22.28 -1.70 21.79
CA LYS A 15 22.07 -3.12 22.14
C LYS A 15 22.90 -4.09 21.30
N ARG A 16 23.77 -3.60 20.40
CA ARG A 16 24.57 -4.41 19.46
C ARG A 16 23.75 -5.36 18.58
N GLU A 17 22.51 -4.99 18.25
CA GLU A 17 21.63 -5.72 17.33
C GLU A 17 21.84 -5.22 15.88
N ILE A 18 23.10 -5.24 15.40
CA ILE A 18 23.47 -4.58 14.13
C ILE A 18 23.39 -5.54 12.94
N SER A 19 23.39 -6.83 13.20
CA SER A 19 23.38 -7.85 12.13
C SER A 19 22.21 -8.81 12.26
N GLY A 20 21.73 -9.29 11.11
CA GLY A 20 20.63 -10.23 11.04
C GLY A 20 19.25 -9.56 11.10
N TYR A 21 18.32 -10.19 11.79
CA TYR A 21 16.95 -9.72 11.97
C TYR A 21 16.75 -9.32 13.45
N PRO A 22 16.95 -8.06 13.82
CA PRO A 22 16.94 -7.60 15.21
C PRO A 22 15.60 -7.83 15.90
N LYS A 23 15.62 -8.19 17.17
CA LYS A 23 14.39 -8.39 17.99
C LYS A 23 13.51 -7.13 18.06
N SER A 24 14.13 -5.94 18.00
CA SER A 24 13.41 -4.67 17.94
C SER A 24 12.60 -4.52 16.66
N VAL A 25 13.11 -4.98 15.52
CA VAL A 25 12.40 -5.00 14.23
C VAL A 25 11.24 -5.99 14.30
N GLN A 26 11.48 -7.22 14.73
CA GLN A 26 10.42 -8.23 14.89
C GLN A 26 9.30 -7.76 15.81
N LYS A 27 9.66 -7.15 16.94
CA LYS A 27 8.66 -6.58 17.86
C LYS A 27 7.83 -5.53 17.19
N PHE A 28 8.49 -4.61 16.48
CA PHE A 28 7.81 -3.53 15.78
C PHE A 28 6.86 -4.07 14.69
N GLU A 29 7.30 -4.99 13.84
CA GLU A 29 6.49 -5.61 12.79
C GLU A 29 5.23 -6.27 13.38
N ASN A 30 5.38 -7.02 14.47
CA ASN A 30 4.26 -7.68 15.14
C ASN A 30 3.28 -6.67 15.77
N GLU A 31 3.79 -5.62 16.42
CA GLU A 31 2.97 -4.59 17.05
C GLU A 31 2.21 -3.77 16.01
N PHE A 32 2.86 -3.40 14.92
CA PHE A 32 2.23 -2.61 13.87
C PHE A 32 1.23 -3.45 13.05
N ALA A 33 1.55 -4.70 12.75
CA ALA A 33 0.60 -5.62 12.13
C ALA A 33 -0.67 -5.73 12.96
N ARG A 34 -0.52 -5.93 14.28
CA ARG A 34 -1.66 -5.96 15.21
C ARG A 34 -2.42 -4.63 15.24
N TYR A 35 -1.70 -3.51 15.25
CA TYR A 35 -2.31 -2.18 15.26
C TYR A 35 -3.19 -1.93 14.04
N ILE A 36 -2.78 -2.38 12.85
CA ILE A 36 -3.56 -2.26 11.61
C ILE A 36 -4.63 -3.35 11.48
N GLY A 37 -4.50 -4.47 12.20
CA GLY A 37 -5.39 -5.63 12.07
C GLY A 37 -4.94 -6.61 10.98
N LYS A 38 -3.64 -6.64 10.66
CA LYS A 38 -3.03 -7.60 9.73
C LYS A 38 -2.33 -8.73 10.46
N LYS A 39 -2.21 -9.90 9.82
CA LYS A 39 -1.56 -11.07 10.40
C LYS A 39 -0.04 -10.94 10.44
N PHE A 40 0.55 -10.30 9.44
CA PHE A 40 1.99 -10.17 9.27
C PHE A 40 2.38 -8.73 8.97
N GLY A 41 3.56 -8.33 9.43
CA GLY A 41 4.23 -7.10 9.07
C GLY A 41 5.66 -7.38 8.64
N LEU A 42 6.16 -6.63 7.66
CA LEU A 42 7.54 -6.68 7.20
C LEU A 42 8.08 -5.26 7.04
N THR A 43 9.32 -5.05 7.42
CA THR A 43 10.01 -3.76 7.28
C THR A 43 10.91 -3.75 6.05
N PHE A 44 10.93 -2.60 5.39
CA PHE A 44 11.77 -2.36 4.21
C PHE A 44 12.53 -1.04 4.38
N CYS A 45 13.50 -0.77 3.51
CA CYS A 45 14.32 0.43 3.60
C CYS A 45 13.53 1.73 3.31
N ASN A 46 12.45 1.66 2.55
CA ASN A 46 11.57 2.78 2.23
C ASN A 46 10.20 2.30 1.71
N GLY A 47 9.24 3.24 1.56
CA GLY A 47 7.89 2.94 1.07
C GLY A 47 7.86 2.43 -0.38
N THR A 48 8.74 2.90 -1.26
CA THR A 48 8.83 2.46 -2.66
C THR A 48 9.16 0.98 -2.76
N SER A 49 10.21 0.55 -2.03
CA SER A 49 10.60 -0.88 -1.98
C SER A 49 9.48 -1.75 -1.41
N SER A 50 8.61 -1.16 -0.64
CA SER A 50 7.47 -1.84 -0.07
C SER A 50 6.38 -2.13 -1.07
N ILE A 51 6.05 -1.13 -1.86
CA ILE A 51 5.08 -1.27 -2.94
C ILE A 51 5.61 -2.28 -3.96
N GLU A 52 6.91 -2.22 -4.28
CA GLU A 52 7.55 -3.19 -5.17
C GLU A 52 7.45 -4.61 -4.63
N ALA A 53 7.77 -4.82 -3.35
CA ALA A 53 7.63 -6.12 -2.71
C ALA A 53 6.17 -6.59 -2.64
N ALA A 54 5.21 -5.67 -2.46
CA ALA A 54 3.79 -5.98 -2.47
C ALA A 54 3.34 -6.48 -3.85
N LEU A 55 3.71 -5.77 -4.91
CA LEU A 55 3.43 -6.17 -6.29
C LEU A 55 4.08 -7.51 -6.64
N PHE A 56 5.38 -7.68 -6.29
CA PHE A 56 6.10 -8.94 -6.48
C PHE A 56 5.41 -10.13 -5.78
N ALA A 57 4.91 -9.92 -4.57
CA ALA A 57 4.23 -10.94 -3.79
C ALA A 57 2.90 -11.41 -4.43
N LEU A 58 2.29 -10.59 -5.27
CA LEU A 58 1.09 -10.97 -6.01
C LEU A 58 1.36 -11.95 -7.15
N LYS A 59 2.63 -12.15 -7.53
CA LYS A 59 3.07 -13.06 -8.62
C LYS A 59 2.37 -12.78 -9.95
N LEU A 60 2.25 -11.49 -10.28
CA LEU A 60 1.70 -11.04 -11.54
C LEU A 60 2.64 -11.38 -12.69
N SER A 61 2.08 -11.59 -13.86
CA SER A 61 2.83 -11.85 -15.10
C SER A 61 3.21 -10.53 -15.76
N GLU A 62 4.25 -10.56 -16.58
CA GLU A 62 4.64 -9.42 -17.40
C GLU A 62 3.46 -8.92 -18.24
N ASN A 63 3.30 -7.60 -18.30
CA ASN A 63 2.18 -6.88 -18.94
C ASN A 63 0.80 -7.05 -18.27
N ASP A 64 0.67 -7.75 -17.14
CA ASP A 64 -0.55 -7.69 -16.34
C ASP A 64 -0.83 -6.22 -15.94
N GLU A 65 -2.10 -5.85 -15.97
CA GLU A 65 -2.52 -4.48 -15.69
C GLU A 65 -2.70 -4.25 -14.18
N VAL A 66 -2.12 -3.15 -13.70
CA VAL A 66 -2.31 -2.62 -12.34
C VAL A 66 -3.00 -1.28 -12.45
N LEU A 67 -4.25 -1.23 -11.97
CA LEU A 67 -5.04 0.00 -11.92
C LEU A 67 -4.50 0.88 -10.78
N VAL A 68 -4.29 2.18 -11.05
CA VAL A 68 -3.63 3.09 -10.11
C VAL A 68 -4.14 4.52 -10.32
N PRO A 69 -4.31 5.37 -9.27
CA PRO A 69 -4.77 6.74 -9.45
C PRO A 69 -3.78 7.56 -10.28
N SER A 70 -4.31 8.42 -11.17
CA SER A 70 -3.52 9.33 -12.03
C SER A 70 -2.79 10.40 -11.22
N SER A 71 -3.32 10.79 -10.07
CA SER A 71 -2.68 11.72 -9.13
C SER A 71 -2.12 10.98 -7.92
N THR A 72 -0.82 10.72 -7.95
CA THR A 72 -0.10 10.08 -6.85
C THR A 72 1.38 10.46 -6.87
N PHE A 73 2.09 10.09 -5.82
CA PHE A 73 3.54 10.23 -5.78
C PHE A 73 4.21 9.21 -6.74
N HIS A 74 5.26 9.63 -7.44
CA HIS A 74 5.93 8.77 -8.43
C HIS A 74 6.38 7.40 -7.87
N ALA A 75 6.63 7.31 -6.58
CA ALA A 75 6.99 6.05 -5.91
C ALA A 75 5.87 5.00 -5.92
N THR A 76 4.64 5.40 -6.17
CA THR A 76 3.51 4.46 -6.35
C THR A 76 3.54 3.82 -7.73
N ILE A 77 4.03 4.55 -8.75
CA ILE A 77 4.05 4.10 -10.16
C ILE A 77 5.35 3.36 -10.51
N GLY A 78 6.50 3.86 -10.04
CA GLY A 78 7.82 3.29 -10.36
C GLY A 78 7.90 1.77 -10.20
N PRO A 79 7.46 1.20 -9.07
CA PRO A 79 7.47 -0.25 -8.86
C PRO A 79 6.66 -1.06 -9.88
N ILE A 80 5.56 -0.51 -10.41
CA ILE A 80 4.76 -1.17 -11.45
C ILE A 80 5.60 -1.34 -12.71
N LEU A 81 6.29 -0.25 -13.11
CA LEU A 81 7.16 -0.26 -14.30
C LEU A 81 8.40 -1.13 -14.10
N ASN A 82 9.02 -1.10 -12.92
CA ASN A 82 10.20 -1.92 -12.61
C ASN A 82 9.95 -3.43 -12.71
N LEU A 83 8.71 -3.84 -12.47
CA LEU A 83 8.28 -5.24 -12.57
C LEU A 83 7.71 -5.60 -13.95
N ASN A 84 7.89 -4.76 -14.97
CA ASN A 84 7.34 -4.91 -16.31
C ASN A 84 5.81 -5.09 -16.32
N LEU A 85 5.12 -4.53 -15.33
CA LEU A 85 3.67 -4.49 -15.27
C LEU A 85 3.16 -3.23 -15.98
N LYS A 86 1.91 -3.26 -16.40
CA LYS A 86 1.28 -2.16 -17.13
C LYS A 86 0.41 -1.28 -16.21
N PRO A 87 0.80 -0.03 -15.89
CA PRO A 87 -0.06 0.87 -15.14
C PRO A 87 -1.25 1.33 -15.98
N ILE A 88 -2.44 1.20 -15.44
CA ILE A 88 -3.67 1.77 -16.01
C ILE A 88 -4.12 2.91 -15.10
N PHE A 89 -4.00 4.13 -15.60
CA PHE A 89 -4.31 5.32 -14.82
C PHE A 89 -5.81 5.56 -14.73
N ILE A 90 -6.29 5.69 -13.51
CA ILE A 90 -7.67 5.98 -13.16
C ILE A 90 -7.76 7.44 -12.72
N GLU A 91 -8.74 8.16 -13.20
CA GLU A 91 -8.97 9.55 -12.78
C GLU A 91 -9.25 9.65 -11.28
N ILE A 92 -9.01 10.84 -10.74
CA ILE A 92 -9.40 11.16 -9.37
C ILE A 92 -10.73 11.91 -9.34
N ASN A 93 -11.52 11.64 -8.33
CA ASN A 93 -12.72 12.43 -8.06
C ASN A 93 -12.30 13.82 -7.54
N PRO A 94 -12.69 14.94 -8.20
CA PRO A 94 -12.23 16.27 -7.84
C PRO A 94 -12.75 16.76 -6.48
N GLN A 95 -13.82 16.18 -5.94
CA GLN A 95 -14.37 16.55 -4.64
C GLN A 95 -13.64 15.86 -3.48
N THR A 96 -13.21 14.61 -3.71
CA THR A 96 -12.55 13.81 -2.65
C THR A 96 -11.04 13.71 -2.84
N LEU A 97 -10.52 14.01 -4.01
CA LEU A 97 -9.11 13.82 -4.40
C LEU A 97 -8.63 12.36 -4.28
N THR A 98 -9.55 11.42 -4.16
CA THR A 98 -9.27 9.98 -4.19
C THR A 98 -9.65 9.39 -5.55
N ILE A 99 -9.30 8.13 -5.77
CA ILE A 99 -9.60 7.43 -7.02
C ILE A 99 -11.11 7.50 -7.36
N ASP A 100 -11.44 7.78 -8.61
CA ASP A 100 -12.82 7.80 -9.11
C ASP A 100 -13.29 6.38 -9.42
N CYS A 101 -14.27 5.90 -8.65
CA CYS A 101 -14.81 4.56 -8.82
C CYS A 101 -15.56 4.35 -10.13
N MET A 102 -16.14 5.41 -10.70
CA MET A 102 -16.84 5.30 -12.00
C MET A 102 -15.85 5.14 -13.16
N ASP A 103 -14.73 5.85 -13.11
CA ASP A 103 -13.65 5.70 -14.09
C ASP A 103 -12.92 4.36 -13.90
N LEU A 104 -12.75 3.93 -12.67
CA LEU A 104 -12.20 2.61 -12.33
C LEU A 104 -13.01 1.49 -13.00
N GLU A 105 -14.32 1.46 -12.83
CA GLU A 105 -15.19 0.44 -13.43
C GLU A 105 -15.07 0.40 -14.98
N LYS A 106 -14.95 1.56 -15.62
CA LYS A 106 -14.82 1.66 -17.08
C LYS A 106 -13.49 1.15 -17.62
N LYS A 107 -12.42 1.24 -16.83
CA LYS A 107 -11.05 0.92 -17.27
C LYS A 107 -10.60 -0.49 -16.91
N ILE A 108 -11.40 -1.25 -16.17
CA ILE A 108 -11.12 -2.65 -15.89
C ILE A 108 -11.22 -3.47 -17.18
N THR A 109 -10.22 -4.31 -17.43
CA THR A 109 -10.15 -5.26 -18.53
C THR A 109 -9.90 -6.68 -18.03
N ASN A 110 -9.91 -7.67 -18.91
CA ASN A 110 -9.55 -9.05 -18.57
C ASN A 110 -8.08 -9.20 -18.14
N ASN A 111 -7.21 -8.22 -18.48
CA ASN A 111 -5.80 -8.20 -18.09
C ASN A 111 -5.58 -7.49 -16.75
N SER A 112 -6.58 -6.83 -16.20
CA SER A 112 -6.49 -6.17 -14.90
C SER A 112 -6.41 -7.22 -13.80
N LYS A 113 -5.35 -7.17 -12.99
CA LYS A 113 -5.08 -8.15 -11.93
C LYS A 113 -5.01 -7.55 -10.54
N ALA A 114 -4.62 -6.28 -10.45
CA ALA A 114 -4.50 -5.59 -9.18
C ALA A 114 -5.01 -4.15 -9.27
N LEU A 115 -5.49 -3.66 -8.14
CA LEU A 115 -5.79 -2.28 -7.88
C LEU A 115 -4.86 -1.79 -6.77
N LEU A 116 -4.09 -0.74 -7.05
CA LEU A 116 -3.26 -0.05 -6.09
C LEU A 116 -3.91 1.31 -5.80
N ILE A 117 -4.54 1.45 -4.65
CA ILE A 117 -5.15 2.72 -4.23
C ILE A 117 -4.23 3.51 -3.33
N VAL A 118 -4.44 4.82 -3.29
CA VAL A 118 -3.73 5.75 -2.40
C VAL A 118 -4.74 6.49 -1.55
N HIS A 119 -4.46 6.63 -0.26
CA HIS A 119 -5.24 7.45 0.67
C HIS A 119 -4.51 8.79 0.89
N PRO A 120 -4.71 9.79 0.00
CA PRO A 120 -3.92 11.02 0.00
C PRO A 120 -4.18 11.81 1.28
N TRP A 121 -3.10 12.27 1.92
CA TRP A 121 -3.15 13.10 3.14
C TRP A 121 -4.03 12.57 4.28
N GLY A 122 -4.20 11.24 4.34
CA GLY A 122 -5.07 10.59 5.34
C GLY A 122 -6.56 10.59 4.97
N ASN A 123 -6.92 11.07 3.78
CA ASN A 123 -8.30 11.02 3.29
C ASN A 123 -8.59 9.62 2.69
N PRO A 124 -9.50 8.84 3.29
CA PRO A 124 -9.80 7.50 2.82
C PRO A 124 -10.50 7.50 1.45
N CYS A 125 -10.16 6.53 0.60
CA CYS A 125 -10.97 6.21 -0.56
C CYS A 125 -12.35 5.68 -0.13
N ASN A 126 -13.31 5.68 -1.04
CA ASN A 126 -14.62 5.02 -0.82
C ASN A 126 -14.43 3.49 -0.80
N MET A 127 -14.14 2.96 0.39
CA MET A 127 -13.79 1.55 0.54
C MET A 127 -14.94 0.61 0.24
N ASP A 128 -16.18 0.98 0.55
CA ASP A 128 -17.35 0.15 0.24
C ASP A 128 -17.47 -0.11 -1.26
N LYS A 129 -17.37 0.96 -2.07
CA LYS A 129 -17.44 0.83 -3.53
C LYS A 129 -16.23 0.09 -4.10
N ILE A 130 -15.03 0.38 -3.60
CA ILE A 130 -13.80 -0.32 -4.02
C ILE A 130 -13.88 -1.81 -3.73
N LEU A 131 -14.31 -2.20 -2.54
CA LEU A 131 -14.42 -3.62 -2.16
C LEU A 131 -15.47 -4.36 -3.00
N GLU A 132 -16.56 -3.70 -3.37
CA GLU A 132 -17.54 -4.23 -4.32
C GLU A 132 -16.89 -4.49 -5.69
N ILE A 133 -16.22 -3.47 -6.26
CA ILE A 133 -15.57 -3.55 -7.58
C ILE A 133 -14.51 -4.66 -7.62
N ILE A 134 -13.60 -4.71 -6.66
CA ILE A 134 -12.54 -5.73 -6.65
C ILE A 134 -13.09 -7.14 -6.50
N LYS A 135 -14.17 -7.32 -5.73
CA LYS A 135 -14.82 -8.62 -5.56
C LYS A 135 -15.46 -9.11 -6.86
N ILE A 136 -16.18 -8.23 -7.57
CA ILE A 136 -16.84 -8.57 -8.82
C ILE A 136 -15.80 -8.95 -9.90
N ASN A 137 -14.68 -8.22 -9.94
CA ASN A 137 -13.65 -8.38 -10.97
C ASN A 137 -12.46 -9.25 -10.55
N ASN A 138 -12.52 -9.87 -9.37
CA ASN A 138 -11.45 -10.72 -8.81
C ASN A 138 -10.07 -10.04 -8.80
N LEU A 139 -10.02 -8.75 -8.45
CA LEU A 139 -8.79 -7.96 -8.38
C LEU A 139 -8.13 -8.09 -7.01
N LYS A 140 -6.79 -8.08 -6.98
CA LYS A 140 -6.01 -7.92 -5.76
C LYS A 140 -5.94 -6.45 -5.35
N LEU A 141 -6.08 -6.16 -4.06
CA LEU A 141 -6.04 -4.80 -3.55
C LEU A 141 -4.74 -4.54 -2.76
N ILE A 142 -3.99 -3.53 -3.21
CA ILE A 142 -2.89 -2.93 -2.46
C ILE A 142 -3.33 -1.53 -1.99
N GLU A 143 -3.16 -1.25 -0.69
CA GLU A 143 -3.40 0.06 -0.12
C GLU A 143 -2.06 0.79 0.09
N ASP A 144 -1.81 1.89 -0.63
CA ASP A 144 -0.73 2.83 -0.30
C ASP A 144 -1.21 3.79 0.79
N CYS A 145 -0.82 3.48 2.01
CA CYS A 145 -1.16 4.21 3.23
C CYS A 145 -0.03 5.14 3.68
N SER A 146 0.85 5.56 2.76
CA SER A 146 2.03 6.38 3.10
C SER A 146 1.69 7.69 3.82
N HIS A 147 0.47 8.20 3.67
CA HIS A 147 -0.02 9.42 4.31
C HIS A 147 -1.22 9.16 5.26
N ALA A 148 -1.57 7.91 5.52
CA ALA A 148 -2.83 7.56 6.19
C ALA A 148 -2.63 6.78 7.50
N HIS A 149 -1.56 7.10 8.25
CA HIS A 149 -1.30 6.51 9.56
C HIS A 149 -2.42 6.86 10.53
N GLY A 150 -3.11 5.84 11.06
CA GLY A 150 -4.20 6.04 12.00
C GLY A 150 -5.54 6.48 11.42
N ALA A 151 -5.60 6.80 10.11
CA ALA A 151 -6.85 7.08 9.43
C ALA A 151 -7.81 5.88 9.49
N THR A 152 -9.10 6.16 9.52
CA THR A 152 -10.16 5.15 9.60
C THR A 152 -11.23 5.40 8.55
N TYR A 153 -11.84 4.33 8.07
CA TYR A 153 -13.03 4.33 7.27
C TYR A 153 -14.05 3.40 7.95
N ASP A 154 -15.21 3.90 8.29
CA ASP A 154 -16.25 3.18 9.02
C ASP A 154 -15.70 2.42 10.26
N ASN A 155 -14.97 3.15 11.12
CA ASN A 155 -14.33 2.66 12.34
C ASN A 155 -13.26 1.56 12.13
N LYS A 156 -12.91 1.21 10.89
CA LYS A 156 -11.82 0.29 10.57
C LYS A 156 -10.60 1.08 10.10
N LYS A 157 -9.42 0.66 10.51
CA LYS A 157 -8.19 1.33 10.12
C LYS A 157 -7.92 1.16 8.64
N ILE A 158 -7.53 2.26 8.00
CA ILE A 158 -6.96 2.24 6.66
C ILE A 158 -5.70 1.36 6.67
N GLY A 159 -5.53 0.55 5.65
CA GLY A 159 -4.51 -0.51 5.58
C GLY A 159 -5.02 -1.87 6.04
N SER A 160 -6.24 -1.96 6.58
CA SER A 160 -6.82 -3.25 6.99
C SER A 160 -7.67 -3.92 5.91
N PHE A 161 -8.06 -3.20 4.88
CA PHE A 161 -9.05 -3.65 3.88
C PHE A 161 -8.44 -4.51 2.77
N GLY A 162 -7.33 -4.10 2.18
CA GLY A 162 -6.70 -4.77 1.04
C GLY A 162 -6.00 -6.09 1.37
N ASP A 163 -5.52 -6.79 0.36
CA ASP A 163 -4.66 -7.96 0.53
C ASP A 163 -3.33 -7.57 1.19
N ILE A 164 -2.75 -6.42 0.75
CA ILE A 164 -1.50 -5.88 1.24
C ILE A 164 -1.66 -4.37 1.48
N SER A 165 -0.98 -3.84 2.49
CA SER A 165 -0.92 -2.40 2.75
C SER A 165 0.51 -1.94 2.98
N CYS A 166 0.85 -0.79 2.39
CA CYS A 166 2.18 -0.20 2.42
C CYS A 166 2.14 1.12 3.18
N PHE A 167 3.06 1.31 4.11
CA PHE A 167 3.17 2.52 4.91
C PHE A 167 4.57 3.12 4.79
N SER A 168 4.69 4.42 4.92
CA SER A 168 5.98 5.10 4.92
C SER A 168 6.17 5.87 6.23
N LEU A 169 7.23 5.59 6.96
CA LEU A 169 7.60 6.34 8.18
C LEU A 169 8.70 7.38 7.90
N GLN A 170 8.73 7.95 6.72
CA GLN A 170 9.63 9.08 6.47
C GLN A 170 9.27 10.25 7.38
N GLY A 171 10.28 10.93 7.95
CA GLY A 171 10.06 12.17 8.70
C GLY A 171 9.35 13.22 7.80
N GLY A 172 8.27 13.80 8.31
CA GLY A 172 7.40 14.71 7.55
C GLY A 172 6.14 14.05 7.00
N LYS A 173 5.97 12.73 7.18
CA LYS A 173 4.69 12.04 7.02
C LYS A 173 4.08 11.84 8.41
N SER A 174 2.87 12.33 8.57
CA SER A 174 2.09 12.19 9.81
C SER A 174 1.33 10.89 9.79
#